data_615608e4c284f46d30df805a4bece64f
#
_entry.id   615608e4c284f46d30df805a4bece64f
#
_cell.length_a   1.000
_cell.length_b   1.000
_cell.length_c   1.000
_cell.angle_alpha   90.00
_cell.angle_beta   90.00
_cell.angle_gamma   90.00
#
_symmetry.space_group_name_H-M   'P 1'
#
loop_
_entity.id
_entity.type
_entity.pdbx_description
1 polymer ?
#
loop_
_entity_poly.entity_id
_entity_poly.type
_entity_poly.pdbx_seq_one_letter_code
_entity_poly.pdbx_strand_id
1 'polypeptide(L)'
;MISVMANPYSAKKRRLWQLARIAVLTAGLVFSSSGCAAWYDLFQRDKPRPELYAEAQAQPKPPVTDVAVVLGCPANPDGTPSLCLRCRIKAALAAYQRGQVRAAIFAGGAAHNRFIEAAVMAREAERLGMPREVIFLESESLTTWQNLRFTKRIMQEHGFSTALLISTKDHLPRARRFADYYGIPTALSACEDALRSPAASGPP
;
A
#
# COMPACT_ATOMS: atom_id res chain seq x y z
N MET A 1 -0.72 -19.30 24.57
CA MET A 1 -2.03 -19.14 23.90
C MET A 1 -2.28 -17.63 23.73
N ILE A 2 -2.00 -17.09 22.56
CA ILE A 2 -2.27 -15.67 22.27
C ILE A 2 -3.60 -15.62 21.49
N SER A 3 -4.63 -15.11 22.16
CA SER A 3 -5.95 -14.90 21.58
C SER A 3 -5.86 -13.85 20.47
N VAL A 4 -6.05 -14.25 19.22
CA VAL A 4 -6.16 -13.36 18.07
C VAL A 4 -7.53 -12.69 18.13
N MET A 5 -7.58 -11.47 18.64
CA MET A 5 -8.81 -10.67 18.64
C MET A 5 -9.27 -10.43 17.19
N ALA A 6 -10.44 -10.93 16.86
CA ALA A 6 -11.11 -10.67 15.58
C ALA A 6 -11.43 -9.17 15.50
N ASN A 7 -11.04 -8.52 14.41
CA ASN A 7 -11.27 -7.10 14.18
C ASN A 7 -12.78 -6.79 14.08
N PRO A 8 -13.38 -6.06 15.05
CA PRO A 8 -14.82 -5.76 15.07
C PRO A 8 -15.27 -4.84 13.92
N TYR A 9 -14.30 -4.16 13.25
CA TYR A 9 -14.59 -3.27 12.13
C TYR A 9 -15.07 -4.00 10.86
N SER A 10 -14.66 -5.27 10.67
CA SER A 10 -15.02 -6.04 9.48
C SER A 10 -16.50 -6.49 9.49
N ALA A 11 -17.06 -6.75 10.67
CA ALA A 11 -18.45 -7.20 10.79
C ALA A 11 -19.45 -6.06 10.59
N LYS A 12 -19.15 -4.86 11.10
CA LYS A 12 -19.99 -3.67 10.97
C LYS A 12 -20.05 -3.16 9.52
N LYS A 13 -18.90 -3.20 8.79
CA LYS A 13 -18.86 -2.85 7.37
C LYS A 13 -19.62 -3.85 6.49
N ARG A 14 -19.51 -5.16 6.77
CA ARG A 14 -20.27 -6.18 6.00
C ARG A 14 -21.80 -5.99 6.14
N ARG A 15 -22.30 -5.66 7.33
CA ARG A 15 -23.72 -5.36 7.54
C ARG A 15 -24.16 -4.10 6.80
N LEU A 16 -23.34 -3.04 6.78
CA LEU A 16 -23.64 -1.82 6.01
C LEU A 16 -23.68 -2.07 4.50
N TRP A 17 -22.79 -2.94 3.97
CA TRP A 17 -22.81 -3.32 2.56
C TRP A 17 -24.02 -4.20 2.19
N GLN A 18 -24.46 -5.07 3.10
CA GLN A 18 -25.68 -5.87 2.89
C GLN A 18 -26.94 -4.98 2.93
N LEU A 19 -27.02 -4.03 3.83
CA LEU A 19 -28.12 -3.07 3.90
C LEU A 19 -28.14 -2.13 2.69
N ALA A 20 -26.97 -1.69 2.20
CA ALA A 20 -26.89 -0.91 0.97
C ALA A 20 -27.32 -1.71 -0.28
N ARG A 21 -27.02 -3.01 -0.35
CA ARG A 21 -27.52 -3.88 -1.44
C ARG A 21 -29.03 -4.07 -1.41
N ILE A 22 -29.64 -4.17 -0.23
CA ILE A 22 -31.09 -4.30 -0.09
C ILE A 22 -31.79 -2.98 -0.46
N ALA A 23 -31.23 -1.82 -0.06
CA ALA A 23 -31.77 -0.52 -0.42
C ALA A 23 -31.73 -0.25 -1.95
N VAL A 24 -30.72 -0.76 -2.65
CA VAL A 24 -30.61 -0.65 -4.12
C VAL A 24 -31.65 -1.53 -4.84
N LEU A 25 -32.02 -2.67 -4.26
CA LEU A 25 -33.02 -3.57 -4.84
C LEU A 25 -34.47 -3.13 -4.62
N THR A 26 -34.73 -2.32 -3.57
CA THR A 26 -36.08 -1.79 -3.29
C THR A 26 -36.34 -0.39 -3.87
N ALA A 27 -35.27 0.37 -4.25
CA ALA A 27 -35.38 1.67 -4.92
C ALA A 27 -35.44 1.56 -6.47
N GLY A 28 -35.56 0.37 -7.01
CA GLY A 28 -35.47 0.04 -8.45
C GLY A 28 -36.65 0.47 -9.33
N LEU A 29 -37.51 1.42 -8.92
CA LEU A 29 -38.71 1.79 -9.69
C LEU A 29 -38.88 3.28 -9.99
N VAL A 30 -38.00 4.18 -9.58
CA VAL A 30 -38.06 5.60 -10.02
C VAL A 30 -36.64 6.20 -10.08
N PHE A 31 -35.82 5.82 -11.05
CA PHE A 31 -34.64 6.60 -11.40
C PHE A 31 -34.70 7.00 -12.88
N SER A 32 -35.02 8.29 -13.08
CA SER A 32 -34.82 8.93 -14.39
C SER A 32 -33.34 8.85 -14.77
N SER A 33 -33.05 8.76 -16.07
CA SER A 33 -31.72 8.65 -16.66
C SER A 33 -30.66 9.66 -16.15
N SER A 34 -31.09 10.73 -15.48
CA SER A 34 -30.23 11.76 -14.88
C SER A 34 -29.53 11.33 -13.57
N GLY A 35 -30.09 10.38 -12.82
CA GLY A 35 -29.52 9.95 -11.54
C GLY A 35 -28.30 9.03 -11.70
N CYS A 36 -28.26 8.21 -12.75
CA CYS A 36 -27.14 7.31 -13.03
C CYS A 36 -25.87 8.08 -13.44
N ALA A 37 -26.03 9.19 -14.16
CA ALA A 37 -24.92 10.03 -14.58
C ALA A 37 -24.24 10.73 -13.39
N ALA A 38 -25.02 11.23 -12.44
CA ALA A 38 -24.49 11.89 -11.24
C ALA A 38 -23.73 10.92 -10.31
N TRP A 39 -24.19 9.67 -10.19
CA TRP A 39 -23.48 8.62 -9.45
C TRP A 39 -22.20 8.18 -10.17
N TYR A 40 -22.25 8.08 -11.47
CA TYR A 40 -21.06 7.75 -12.28
C TYR A 40 -19.99 8.84 -12.19
N ASP A 41 -20.38 10.11 -12.23
CA ASP A 41 -19.49 11.26 -12.06
C ASP A 41 -18.87 11.32 -10.66
N LEU A 42 -19.62 10.98 -9.61
CA LEU A 42 -19.09 10.94 -8.25
C LEU A 42 -17.99 9.88 -8.09
N PHE A 43 -18.15 8.73 -8.75
CA PHE A 43 -17.13 7.67 -8.80
C PHE A 43 -15.95 7.99 -9.70
N GLN A 44 -16.14 8.86 -10.70
CA GLN A 44 -15.05 9.30 -11.60
C GLN A 44 -14.21 10.43 -11.01
N ARG A 45 -14.76 11.23 -10.07
CA ARG A 45 -14.03 12.33 -9.43
C ARG A 45 -12.79 11.87 -8.66
N ASP A 46 -12.80 10.63 -8.16
CA ASP A 46 -11.67 10.03 -7.45
C ASP A 46 -10.70 9.27 -8.39
N LYS A 47 -10.95 9.27 -9.70
CA LYS A 47 -10.02 8.66 -10.65
C LYS A 47 -8.94 9.67 -11.04
N PRO A 48 -7.69 9.23 -10.95
CA PRO A 48 -6.57 10.08 -11.35
C PRO A 48 -6.69 10.52 -12.81
N ARG A 49 -6.50 11.81 -13.07
CA ARG A 49 -6.55 12.36 -14.43
C ARG A 49 -5.28 11.97 -15.19
N PRO A 50 -5.40 11.50 -16.45
CA PRO A 50 -4.24 11.09 -17.25
C PRO A 50 -3.18 12.17 -17.41
N GLU A 51 -3.59 13.44 -17.51
CA GLU A 51 -2.71 14.59 -17.65
C GLU A 51 -1.79 14.81 -16.44
N LEU A 52 -2.27 14.53 -15.22
CA LEU A 52 -1.44 14.64 -14.01
C LEU A 52 -0.33 13.59 -13.93
N TYR A 53 -0.47 12.49 -14.68
CA TYR A 53 0.56 11.47 -14.76
C TYR A 53 1.74 11.86 -15.65
N ALA A 54 1.49 12.59 -16.72
CA ALA A 54 2.53 13.03 -17.64
C ALA A 54 3.47 14.03 -16.96
N GLU A 55 2.93 14.97 -16.17
CA GLU A 55 3.72 15.95 -15.42
C GLU A 55 4.51 15.32 -14.27
N ALA A 56 3.90 14.36 -13.53
CA ALA A 56 4.56 13.68 -12.43
C ALA A 56 5.72 12.77 -12.89
N GLN A 57 5.68 12.26 -14.12
CA GLN A 57 6.77 11.47 -14.70
C GLN A 57 8.00 12.31 -15.09
N ALA A 58 7.83 13.63 -15.27
CA ALA A 58 8.92 14.53 -15.62
C ALA A 58 9.78 14.98 -14.42
N GLN A 59 9.36 14.67 -13.18
CA GLN A 59 10.11 15.06 -11.99
C GLN A 59 11.38 14.22 -11.82
N PRO A 60 12.55 14.84 -11.54
CA PRO A 60 13.77 14.10 -11.28
C PRO A 60 13.61 13.21 -10.04
N LYS A 61 14.01 11.95 -10.21
CA LYS A 61 13.94 10.95 -9.17
C LYS A 61 14.94 11.29 -8.05
N PRO A 62 14.51 11.39 -6.79
CA PRO A 62 15.44 11.68 -5.70
C PRO A 62 16.49 10.56 -5.58
N PRO A 63 17.77 10.90 -5.40
CA PRO A 63 18.87 9.92 -5.30
C PRO A 63 18.80 9.05 -4.02
N VAL A 64 18.25 9.62 -2.95
CA VAL A 64 18.02 8.95 -1.66
C VAL A 64 16.60 9.27 -1.22
N THR A 65 15.92 8.32 -0.62
CA THR A 65 14.54 8.48 -0.17
C THR A 65 14.40 8.34 1.34
N ASP A 66 13.44 9.06 1.93
CA ASP A 66 13.26 9.04 3.38
C ASP A 66 12.76 7.68 3.88
N VAL A 67 11.80 7.09 3.17
CA VAL A 67 11.08 5.92 3.66
C VAL A 67 10.81 4.91 2.55
N ALA A 68 10.91 3.61 2.86
CA ALA A 68 10.40 2.57 1.99
C ALA A 68 8.88 2.46 2.15
N VAL A 69 8.12 2.62 1.07
CA VAL A 69 6.67 2.34 1.04
C VAL A 69 6.49 0.98 0.40
N VAL A 70 6.11 0.00 1.22
CA VAL A 70 6.03 -1.42 0.84
C VAL A 70 4.57 -1.81 0.69
N LEU A 71 4.13 -2.04 -0.54
CA LEU A 71 2.76 -2.42 -0.80
C LEU A 71 2.49 -3.88 -0.45
N GLY A 72 1.34 -4.15 0.14
CA GLY A 72 0.89 -5.48 0.49
C GLY A 72 0.47 -6.32 -0.71
N CYS A 73 0.38 -7.61 -0.49
CA CYS A 73 -0.26 -8.62 -1.33
C CYS A 73 -0.80 -9.73 -0.40
N PRO A 74 -1.64 -10.64 -0.89
CA PRO A 74 -2.29 -11.62 -0.04
C PRO A 74 -1.29 -12.41 0.84
N ALA A 75 -1.55 -12.48 2.14
CA ALA A 75 -0.87 -13.43 3.02
C ALA A 75 -1.34 -14.86 2.73
N ASN A 76 -0.57 -15.85 3.16
CA ASN A 76 -0.99 -17.25 3.12
C ASN A 76 -2.23 -17.48 4.02
N PRO A 77 -3.01 -18.54 3.78
CA PRO A 77 -4.20 -18.87 4.57
C PRO A 77 -3.94 -19.08 6.06
N ASP A 78 -2.72 -19.45 6.44
CA ASP A 78 -2.26 -19.62 7.82
C ASP A 78 -1.73 -18.32 8.46
N GLY A 79 -1.69 -17.20 7.69
CA GLY A 79 -1.20 -15.89 8.16
C GLY A 79 0.31 -15.73 8.08
N THR A 80 1.02 -16.66 7.47
CA THR A 80 2.44 -16.49 7.15
C THR A 80 2.61 -15.62 5.90
N PRO A 81 3.77 -14.94 5.72
CA PRO A 81 4.00 -14.14 4.52
C PRO A 81 4.10 -15.05 3.28
N SER A 82 3.32 -14.71 2.24
CA SER A 82 3.43 -15.34 0.93
C SER A 82 4.77 -15.03 0.25
N LEU A 83 5.08 -15.72 -0.85
CA LEU A 83 6.29 -15.42 -1.63
C LEU A 83 6.35 -13.96 -2.08
N CYS A 84 5.20 -13.42 -2.48
CA CYS A 84 5.06 -12.01 -2.84
C CYS A 84 5.42 -11.09 -1.68
N LEU A 85 4.87 -11.31 -0.48
CA LEU A 85 5.20 -10.53 0.71
C LEU A 85 6.69 -10.66 1.08
N ARG A 86 7.22 -11.87 1.09
CA ARG A 86 8.65 -12.13 1.41
C ARG A 86 9.59 -11.38 0.46
N CYS A 87 9.27 -11.35 -0.84
CA CYS A 87 10.05 -10.59 -1.81
C CYS A 87 10.12 -9.11 -1.41
N ARG A 88 8.97 -8.50 -1.16
CA ARG A 88 8.86 -7.06 -0.83
C ARG A 88 9.51 -6.72 0.51
N ILE A 89 9.30 -7.56 1.54
CA ILE A 89 9.92 -7.38 2.86
C ILE A 89 11.44 -7.42 2.78
N LYS A 90 12.00 -8.42 2.09
CA LYS A 90 13.46 -8.54 1.90
C LYS A 90 14.03 -7.35 1.14
N ALA A 91 13.35 -6.84 0.11
CA ALA A 91 13.77 -5.66 -0.61
C ALA A 91 13.79 -4.41 0.28
N ALA A 92 12.78 -4.24 1.14
CA ALA A 92 12.73 -3.15 2.10
C ALA A 92 13.85 -3.24 3.15
N LEU A 93 14.07 -4.41 3.70
CA LEU A 93 15.16 -4.66 4.65
C LEU A 93 16.52 -4.37 4.02
N ALA A 94 16.74 -4.83 2.79
CA ALA A 94 17.98 -4.56 2.07
C ALA A 94 18.18 -3.07 1.76
N ALA A 95 17.11 -2.33 1.44
CA ALA A 95 17.18 -0.88 1.26
C ALA A 95 17.52 -0.15 2.56
N TYR A 96 16.94 -0.58 3.69
CA TYR A 96 17.24 -0.05 5.01
C TYR A 96 18.70 -0.32 5.42
N GLN A 97 19.15 -1.57 5.30
CA GLN A 97 20.54 -1.97 5.62
C GLN A 97 21.59 -1.24 4.80
N ARG A 98 21.26 -0.87 3.54
CA ARG A 98 22.14 -0.06 2.68
C ARG A 98 22.02 1.44 2.92
N GLY A 99 21.26 1.89 3.90
CA GLY A 99 21.06 3.32 4.18
C GLY A 99 20.34 4.08 3.06
N GLN A 100 19.65 3.39 2.16
CA GLN A 100 18.86 4.03 1.09
C GLN A 100 17.56 4.64 1.62
N VAL A 101 17.07 4.13 2.72
CA VAL A 101 15.91 4.63 3.46
C VAL A 101 16.19 4.55 4.96
N ARG A 102 15.56 5.43 5.74
CA ARG A 102 15.71 5.46 7.20
C ARG A 102 14.58 4.75 7.95
N ALA A 103 13.49 4.39 7.25
CA ALA A 103 12.32 3.72 7.81
C ALA A 103 11.56 2.95 6.74
N ALA A 104 10.54 2.18 7.15
CA ALA A 104 9.62 1.50 6.27
C ALA A 104 8.16 1.70 6.70
N ILE A 105 7.27 1.99 5.75
CA ILE A 105 5.82 1.93 5.89
C ILE A 105 5.34 0.69 5.17
N PHE A 106 4.83 -0.30 5.92
CA PHE A 106 4.16 -1.45 5.35
C PHE A 106 2.68 -1.11 5.18
N ALA A 107 2.18 -1.18 3.94
CA ALA A 107 0.84 -0.73 3.58
C ALA A 107 -0.01 -1.88 3.03
N GLY A 108 -1.15 -2.15 3.68
CA GLY A 108 -2.13 -3.14 3.28
C GLY A 108 -2.98 -3.64 4.44
N GLY A 109 -4.30 -3.48 4.31
CA GLY A 109 -5.28 -4.01 5.25
C GLY A 109 -5.60 -5.49 5.00
N ALA A 110 -6.76 -5.93 5.47
CA ALA A 110 -7.28 -7.29 5.27
C ALA A 110 -8.14 -7.37 4.01
N ALA A 111 -7.53 -7.07 2.83
CA ALA A 111 -8.25 -6.96 1.56
C ALA A 111 -8.64 -8.34 0.97
N HIS A 112 -7.81 -9.35 1.14
CA HIS A 112 -7.93 -10.64 0.47
C HIS A 112 -8.36 -11.78 1.41
N ASN A 113 -7.98 -11.67 2.69
CA ASN A 113 -8.32 -12.64 3.72
C ASN A 113 -8.41 -11.94 5.09
N ARG A 114 -8.50 -12.71 6.19
CA ARG A 114 -8.62 -12.15 7.56
C ARG A 114 -7.35 -11.47 8.10
N PHE A 115 -6.23 -11.64 7.43
CA PHE A 115 -4.94 -11.13 7.90
C PHE A 115 -4.68 -9.73 7.35
N ILE A 116 -4.24 -8.82 8.20
CA ILE A 116 -3.78 -7.49 7.83
C ILE A 116 -2.39 -7.63 7.23
N GLU A 117 -2.26 -7.35 5.94
CA GLU A 117 -1.02 -7.56 5.18
C GLU A 117 0.15 -6.76 5.77
N ALA A 118 -0.10 -5.50 6.16
CA ALA A 118 0.90 -4.66 6.83
C ALA A 118 1.43 -5.29 8.12
N ALA A 119 0.56 -5.87 8.93
CA ALA A 119 0.96 -6.52 10.18
C ALA A 119 1.75 -7.81 9.95
N VAL A 120 1.41 -8.55 8.89
CA VAL A 120 2.17 -9.75 8.48
C VAL A 120 3.57 -9.35 8.03
N MET A 121 3.67 -8.28 7.21
CA MET A 121 4.96 -7.77 6.75
C MET A 121 5.84 -7.26 7.89
N ALA A 122 5.27 -6.50 8.82
CA ALA A 122 6.02 -5.95 9.95
C ALA A 122 6.63 -7.04 10.83
N ARG A 123 5.82 -8.02 11.24
CA ARG A 123 6.33 -9.16 12.05
C ARG A 123 7.47 -9.90 11.37
N GLU A 124 7.36 -10.11 10.07
CA GLU A 124 8.44 -10.78 9.33
C GLU A 124 9.67 -9.88 9.18
N ALA A 125 9.50 -8.57 8.96
CA ALA A 125 10.60 -7.63 8.89
C ALA A 125 11.36 -7.55 10.24
N GLU A 126 10.63 -7.48 11.36
CA GLU A 126 11.20 -7.55 12.71
C GLU A 126 11.97 -8.85 12.94
N ARG A 127 11.38 -10.00 12.57
CA ARG A 127 12.04 -11.31 12.66
C ARG A 127 13.33 -11.38 11.84
N LEU A 128 13.40 -10.66 10.72
CA LEU A 128 14.58 -10.58 9.87
C LEU A 128 15.60 -9.50 10.32
N GLY A 129 15.33 -8.80 11.42
CA GLY A 129 16.25 -7.84 12.04
C GLY A 129 16.02 -6.37 11.67
N MET A 130 14.86 -6.01 11.13
CA MET A 130 14.49 -4.58 11.00
C MET A 130 14.03 -4.06 12.38
N PRO A 131 14.61 -2.98 12.91
CA PRO A 131 14.19 -2.44 14.19
C PRO A 131 12.71 -2.00 14.19
N ARG A 132 11.99 -2.30 15.28
CA ARG A 132 10.55 -1.99 15.38
C ARG A 132 10.24 -0.51 15.29
N GLU A 133 11.11 0.32 15.83
CA GLU A 133 10.99 1.78 15.89
C GLU A 133 11.06 2.47 14.54
N VAL A 134 11.57 1.81 13.51
CA VAL A 134 11.60 2.33 12.13
C VAL A 134 10.50 1.75 11.24
N ILE A 135 9.59 0.96 11.83
CA ILE A 135 8.48 0.31 11.11
C ILE A 135 7.17 1.04 11.39
N PHE A 136 6.52 1.50 10.35
CA PHE A 136 5.19 2.12 10.38
C PHE A 136 4.18 1.25 9.65
N LEU A 137 2.92 1.24 10.09
CA LEU A 137 1.87 0.41 9.53
C LEU A 137 0.74 1.25 8.96
N GLU A 138 0.39 0.96 7.72
CA GLU A 138 -0.87 1.35 7.13
C GLU A 138 -1.73 0.08 6.99
N SER A 139 -2.74 -0.09 7.82
CA SER A 139 -3.49 -1.34 8.01
C SER A 139 -4.99 -1.24 7.66
N GLU A 140 -5.43 -0.12 7.10
CA GLU A 140 -6.85 0.14 6.83
C GLU A 140 -7.23 -0.06 5.36
N SER A 141 -6.27 0.06 4.45
CA SER A 141 -6.50 0.04 3.01
C SER A 141 -6.95 -1.33 2.49
N LEU A 142 -7.86 -1.29 1.53
CA LEU A 142 -8.36 -2.48 0.82
C LEU A 142 -8.00 -2.45 -0.69
N THR A 143 -7.39 -1.37 -1.16
CA THR A 143 -6.99 -1.17 -2.56
C THR A 143 -5.65 -0.45 -2.64
N THR A 144 -4.96 -0.58 -3.77
CA THR A 144 -3.70 0.15 -4.01
C THR A 144 -3.88 1.66 -3.93
N TRP A 145 -5.02 2.17 -4.38
CA TRP A 145 -5.39 3.58 -4.25
C TRP A 145 -5.42 4.04 -2.79
N GLN A 146 -6.09 3.27 -1.93
CA GLN A 146 -6.16 3.55 -0.49
C GLN A 146 -4.79 3.39 0.19
N ASN A 147 -3.98 2.40 -0.22
CA ASN A 147 -2.61 2.25 0.29
C ASN A 147 -1.84 3.57 0.17
N LEU A 148 -1.79 4.15 -1.04
CA LEU A 148 -1.02 5.37 -1.28
C LEU A 148 -1.65 6.59 -0.58
N ARG A 149 -2.98 6.68 -0.56
CA ARG A 149 -3.68 7.75 0.16
C ARG A 149 -3.33 7.77 1.65
N PHE A 150 -3.43 6.61 2.30
CA PHE A 150 -3.19 6.53 3.75
C PHE A 150 -1.70 6.58 4.09
N THR A 151 -0.85 6.02 3.23
CA THR A 151 0.61 6.19 3.34
C THR A 151 1.02 7.65 3.29
N LYS A 152 0.41 8.48 2.41
CA LYS A 152 0.69 9.92 2.35
C LYS A 152 0.45 10.60 3.68
N ARG A 153 -0.62 10.24 4.41
CA ARG A 153 -0.91 10.78 5.74
C ARG A 153 0.19 10.40 6.74
N ILE A 154 0.59 9.12 6.78
CA ILE A 154 1.67 8.65 7.65
C ILE A 154 2.98 9.36 7.33
N MET A 155 3.31 9.54 6.05
CA MET A 155 4.49 10.29 5.65
C MET A 155 4.47 11.72 6.18
N GLN A 156 3.33 12.41 6.09
CA GLN A 156 3.17 13.78 6.60
C GLN A 156 3.31 13.83 8.12
N GLU A 157 2.69 12.91 8.85
CA GLU A 157 2.74 12.82 10.31
C GLU A 157 4.17 12.59 10.85
N HIS A 158 5.02 11.91 10.07
CA HIS A 158 6.39 11.55 10.45
C HIS A 158 7.48 12.35 9.72
N GLY A 159 7.11 13.38 8.96
CA GLY A 159 8.07 14.25 8.27
C GLY A 159 8.85 13.55 7.15
N PHE A 160 8.25 12.55 6.49
CA PHE A 160 8.82 11.91 5.30
C PHE A 160 8.36 12.66 4.05
N SER A 161 9.30 13.09 3.23
CA SER A 161 9.05 13.85 2.00
C SER A 161 9.16 13.02 0.74
N THR A 162 9.99 11.99 0.75
CA THR A 162 10.30 11.14 -0.40
C THR A 162 10.16 9.65 -0.07
N ALA A 163 9.77 8.83 -1.05
CA ALA A 163 9.51 7.42 -0.83
C ALA A 163 10.24 6.52 -1.84
N LEU A 164 10.77 5.39 -1.37
CA LEU A 164 11.12 4.25 -2.20
C LEU A 164 9.91 3.31 -2.27
N LEU A 165 9.18 3.36 -3.39
CA LEU A 165 8.00 2.52 -3.57
C LEU A 165 8.41 1.11 -3.98
N ILE A 166 8.14 0.14 -3.12
CA ILE A 166 8.53 -1.26 -3.28
C ILE A 166 7.32 -2.12 -3.57
N SER A 167 7.36 -2.84 -4.69
CA SER A 167 6.36 -3.81 -5.09
C SER A 167 6.95 -4.83 -6.07
N THR A 168 6.12 -5.72 -6.62
CA THR A 168 6.50 -6.55 -7.77
C THR A 168 6.54 -5.72 -9.04
N LYS A 169 7.36 -6.12 -10.00
CA LYS A 169 7.59 -5.39 -11.25
C LYS A 169 6.30 -5.05 -11.99
N ASP A 170 5.38 -6.00 -12.08
CA ASP A 170 4.10 -5.83 -12.78
C ASP A 170 3.13 -4.86 -12.07
N HIS A 171 3.27 -4.72 -10.76
CA HIS A 171 2.39 -3.87 -9.94
C HIS A 171 2.88 -2.41 -9.88
N LEU A 172 4.19 -2.18 -10.01
CA LEU A 172 4.80 -0.85 -9.86
C LEU A 172 4.20 0.23 -10.79
N PRO A 173 3.91 -0.03 -12.09
CA PRO A 173 3.35 1.01 -12.95
C PRO A 173 2.01 1.53 -12.46
N ARG A 174 1.15 0.63 -11.93
CA ARG A 174 -0.14 1.03 -11.34
C ARG A 174 0.05 1.78 -10.03
N ALA A 175 0.93 1.32 -9.18
CA ALA A 175 1.22 1.95 -7.90
C ALA A 175 1.83 3.35 -8.08
N ARG A 176 2.74 3.51 -9.04
CA ARG A 176 3.36 4.78 -9.39
C ARG A 176 2.31 5.84 -9.75
N ARG A 177 1.33 5.50 -10.60
CA ARG A 177 0.27 6.44 -10.96
C ARG A 177 -0.47 6.98 -9.74
N PHE A 178 -0.75 6.14 -8.75
CA PHE A 178 -1.43 6.57 -7.53
C PHE A 178 -0.51 7.40 -6.63
N ALA A 179 0.78 7.09 -6.54
CA ALA A 179 1.74 7.90 -5.83
C ALA A 179 1.86 9.30 -6.45
N ASP A 180 1.94 9.37 -7.77
CA ASP A 180 2.00 10.63 -8.52
C ASP A 180 0.74 11.47 -8.30
N TYR A 181 -0.45 10.84 -8.36
CA TYR A 181 -1.72 11.52 -8.07
C TYR A 181 -1.76 12.15 -6.67
N TYR A 182 -1.23 11.47 -5.66
CA TYR A 182 -1.16 12.01 -4.30
C TYR A 182 0.05 12.92 -4.06
N GLY A 183 0.84 13.22 -5.07
CA GLY A 183 2.02 14.04 -4.95
C GLY A 183 3.06 13.46 -3.99
N ILE A 184 3.29 12.14 -4.06
CA ILE A 184 4.35 11.47 -3.33
C ILE A 184 5.56 11.33 -4.27
N PRO A 185 6.64 12.08 -4.06
CA PRO A 185 7.86 11.90 -4.84
C PRO A 185 8.43 10.51 -4.61
N THR A 186 8.46 9.66 -5.66
CA THR A 186 8.84 8.26 -5.51
C THR A 186 10.01 7.85 -6.40
N ALA A 187 10.95 7.11 -5.82
CA ALA A 187 11.77 6.16 -6.54
C ALA A 187 11.04 4.81 -6.59
N LEU A 188 11.28 4.00 -7.61
CA LEU A 188 10.68 2.68 -7.76
C LEU A 188 11.71 1.59 -7.50
N SER A 189 11.28 0.53 -6.82
CA SER A 189 12.10 -0.67 -6.61
C SER A 189 11.24 -1.91 -6.83
N ALA A 190 11.49 -2.63 -7.91
CA ALA A 190 10.96 -3.97 -8.08
C ALA A 190 11.68 -4.91 -7.10
N CYS A 191 10.91 -5.63 -6.29
CA CYS A 191 11.51 -6.48 -5.26
C CYS A 191 12.36 -7.60 -5.87
N GLU A 192 12.03 -8.05 -7.07
CA GLU A 192 12.77 -9.07 -7.82
C GLU A 192 14.19 -8.57 -8.20
N ASP A 193 14.30 -7.29 -8.60
CA ASP A 193 15.55 -6.67 -9.02
C ASP A 193 16.40 -6.28 -7.80
N ALA A 194 15.77 -5.80 -6.73
CA ALA A 194 16.46 -5.43 -5.50
C ALA A 194 17.20 -6.60 -4.84
N LEU A 195 16.70 -7.82 -5.03
CA LEU A 195 17.32 -9.05 -4.49
C LEU A 195 18.43 -9.62 -5.38
N ARG A 196 18.51 -9.18 -6.64
CA ARG A 196 19.55 -9.59 -7.57
C ARG A 196 20.81 -8.70 -7.51
N SER A 197 20.65 -7.47 -7.06
CA SER A 197 21.78 -6.58 -6.88
C SER A 197 22.71 -7.14 -5.80
N PRO A 198 24.00 -7.38 -6.08
CA PRO A 198 24.94 -7.81 -5.05
C PRO A 198 24.92 -6.78 -3.92
N ALA A 199 24.84 -7.27 -2.68
CA ALA A 199 25.07 -6.42 -1.53
C ALA A 199 26.38 -5.68 -1.79
N ALA A 200 26.36 -4.34 -1.78
CA ALA A 200 27.59 -3.60 -1.73
C ALA A 200 28.34 -4.17 -0.51
N SER A 201 29.46 -4.85 -0.78
CA SER A 201 30.33 -5.32 0.27
C SER A 201 30.60 -4.13 1.17
N GLY A 202 30.09 -4.20 2.40
CA GLY A 202 30.37 -3.20 3.42
C GLY A 202 31.91 -3.05 3.54
N PRO A 203 32.35 -1.91 4.06
CA PRO A 203 33.78 -1.66 4.22
C PRO A 203 34.41 -2.75 5.10
N PRO A 204 35.69 -3.06 4.84
CA PRO A 204 36.44 -4.04 5.62
C PRO A 204 36.52 -3.68 7.10
#